data_1a78a377b4da9554e6f6e72157f53cf9
#
_entry.id   1a78a377b4da9554e6f6e72157f53cf9
#
_cell.length_a   1.000
_cell.length_b   1.000
_cell.length_c   1.000
_cell.angle_alpha   90.00
_cell.angle_beta   90.00
_cell.angle_gamma   90.00
#
_symmetry.space_group_name_H-M   'P 1'
#
loop_
_entity.id
_entity.type
_entity.pdbx_description
1 polymer ?
#
loop_
_entity_poly.entity_id
_entity_poly.type
_entity_poly.pdbx_seq_one_letter_code
_entity_poly.pdbx_strand_id
1 'polypeptide(L)'
;YESVIAGMDMHMHGPGFMEKMIELVKAGRIPEERIDEACRKILEAKFRLGLFENAMAHHKNSLKTLFGAHKSTALQMAEQSIVLLKNEGILPVDVSKYKNILVTGPNADSDAILGDWTFAQPKENIVTVYEGLQKVIPASKLNFLNLGDDVRTVDSTLLEKAGEMAK
;
A
#
# COMPACT_ATOMS: atom_id res chain seq x y z
N TYR A 1 19.87 18.83 -12.83
CA TYR A 1 21.04 19.51 -12.19
C TYR A 1 20.85 19.61 -10.68
N GLU A 2 19.87 20.37 -10.21
CA GLU A 2 19.67 20.72 -8.79
C GLU A 2 19.56 19.48 -7.88
N SER A 3 18.78 18.47 -8.29
CA SER A 3 18.63 17.26 -7.52
C SER A 3 19.94 16.47 -7.34
N VAL A 4 20.77 16.40 -8.38
CA VAL A 4 22.06 15.70 -8.32
C VAL A 4 23.05 16.45 -7.45
N ILE A 5 23.11 17.77 -7.57
CA ILE A 5 23.99 18.60 -6.73
C ILE A 5 23.51 18.60 -5.26
N ALA A 6 22.19 18.51 -5.05
CA ALA A 6 21.62 18.36 -3.72
C ALA A 6 21.84 16.97 -3.07
N GLY A 7 22.46 16.03 -3.77
CA GLY A 7 22.85 14.73 -3.22
C GLY A 7 22.06 13.51 -3.70
N MET A 8 21.24 13.64 -4.75
CA MET A 8 20.56 12.48 -5.34
C MET A 8 21.56 11.57 -6.03
N ASP A 9 21.72 10.36 -5.55
CA ASP A 9 22.70 9.39 -6.04
C ASP A 9 22.13 8.41 -7.07
N MET A 10 20.83 8.22 -7.09
CA MET A 10 20.17 7.29 -8.02
C MET A 10 18.88 7.88 -8.56
N HIS A 11 18.73 7.88 -9.89
CA HIS A 11 17.49 8.22 -10.56
C HIS A 11 16.66 6.96 -10.79
N MET A 12 15.43 6.94 -10.30
CA MET A 12 14.60 5.76 -10.39
C MET A 12 13.74 5.72 -11.66
N HIS A 13 13.25 6.88 -12.11
CA HIS A 13 12.32 6.94 -13.25
C HIS A 13 12.28 8.34 -13.88
N GLY A 14 12.13 8.37 -15.19
CA GLY A 14 11.93 9.57 -16.01
C GLY A 14 12.78 9.55 -17.28
N PRO A 15 12.24 10.01 -18.42
CA PRO A 15 12.97 10.04 -19.68
C PRO A 15 14.03 11.16 -19.69
N GLY A 16 15.10 10.95 -20.45
CA GLY A 16 16.09 11.97 -20.75
C GLY A 16 17.06 12.31 -19.61
N PHE A 17 17.01 11.61 -18.46
CA PHE A 17 17.90 11.92 -17.34
C PHE A 17 19.36 11.65 -17.68
N MET A 18 19.67 10.50 -18.29
CA MET A 18 21.04 10.12 -18.60
C MET A 18 21.66 11.07 -19.63
N GLU A 19 20.93 11.39 -20.68
CA GLU A 19 21.37 12.30 -21.75
C GLU A 19 21.68 13.69 -21.16
N LYS A 20 20.80 14.21 -20.33
CA LYS A 20 21.00 15.50 -19.66
C LYS A 20 22.16 15.49 -18.69
N MET A 21 22.39 14.39 -17.97
CA MET A 21 23.54 14.26 -17.09
C MET A 21 24.85 14.30 -17.89
N ILE A 22 24.94 13.57 -19.00
CA ILE A 22 26.12 13.59 -19.87
C ILE A 22 26.39 15.00 -20.40
N GLU A 23 25.35 15.72 -20.84
CA GLU A 23 25.48 17.12 -21.30
C GLU A 23 26.02 18.03 -20.17
N LEU A 24 25.50 17.91 -18.96
CA LEU A 24 25.88 18.73 -17.82
C LEU A 24 27.32 18.48 -17.34
N VAL A 25 27.75 17.21 -17.36
CA VAL A 25 29.14 16.84 -17.06
C VAL A 25 30.09 17.39 -18.14
N LYS A 26 29.78 17.18 -19.42
CA LYS A 26 30.58 17.72 -20.56
C LYS A 26 30.67 19.24 -20.53
N ALA A 27 29.64 19.90 -20.06
CA ALA A 27 29.61 21.36 -19.89
C ALA A 27 30.32 21.86 -18.61
N GLY A 28 30.90 20.99 -17.82
CA GLY A 28 31.55 21.30 -16.54
C GLY A 28 30.61 21.84 -15.46
N ARG A 29 29.29 21.67 -15.62
CA ARG A 29 28.30 22.11 -14.64
C ARG A 29 28.14 21.13 -13.48
N ILE A 30 28.36 19.84 -13.73
CA ILE A 30 28.41 18.80 -12.70
C ILE A 30 29.81 18.21 -12.74
N PRO A 31 30.57 18.23 -11.63
CA PRO A 31 31.88 17.63 -11.56
C PRO A 31 31.77 16.09 -11.70
N GLU A 32 32.74 15.46 -12.35
CA GLU A 32 32.80 13.98 -12.47
C GLU A 32 32.86 13.32 -11.09
N GLU A 33 33.56 13.96 -10.13
CA GLU A 33 33.66 13.47 -8.75
C GLU A 33 32.30 13.30 -8.08
N ARG A 34 31.29 14.12 -8.45
CA ARG A 34 29.92 13.95 -7.94
C ARG A 34 29.27 12.70 -8.51
N ILE A 35 29.56 12.36 -9.75
CA ILE A 35 29.08 11.12 -10.38
C ILE A 35 29.77 9.91 -9.78
N ASP A 36 31.08 9.98 -9.57
CA ASP A 36 31.87 8.94 -8.91
C ASP A 36 31.40 8.67 -7.48
N GLU A 37 31.06 9.74 -6.72
CA GLU A 37 30.48 9.61 -5.38
C GLU A 37 29.15 8.83 -5.42
N ALA A 38 28.23 9.18 -6.32
CA ALA A 38 26.96 8.50 -6.48
C ALA A 38 27.14 7.02 -6.84
N CYS A 39 28.01 6.75 -7.82
CA CYS A 39 28.35 5.40 -8.25
C CYS A 39 28.95 4.58 -7.10
N ARG A 40 29.89 5.16 -6.37
CA ARG A 40 30.55 4.51 -5.21
C ARG A 40 29.53 4.09 -4.16
N LYS A 41 28.58 4.95 -3.79
CA LYS A 41 27.53 4.64 -2.80
C LYS A 41 26.67 3.47 -3.23
N ILE A 42 26.29 3.41 -4.52
CA ILE A 42 25.49 2.29 -5.08
C ILE A 42 26.30 0.99 -5.05
N LEU A 43 27.56 1.05 -5.50
CA LEU A 43 28.44 -0.13 -5.49
C LEU A 43 28.70 -0.61 -4.06
N GLU A 44 28.94 0.28 -3.13
CA GLU A 44 29.14 -0.05 -1.71
C GLU A 44 27.93 -0.77 -1.12
N ALA A 45 26.70 -0.30 -1.42
CA ALA A 45 25.48 -0.99 -1.02
C ALA A 45 25.39 -2.41 -1.61
N LYS A 46 25.74 -2.59 -2.89
CA LYS A 46 25.80 -3.91 -3.54
C LYS A 46 26.81 -4.85 -2.90
N PHE A 47 28.00 -4.34 -2.56
CA PHE A 47 29.01 -5.14 -1.85
C PHE A 47 28.54 -5.54 -0.45
N ARG A 48 27.97 -4.60 0.32
CA ARG A 48 27.43 -4.91 1.65
C ARG A 48 26.29 -5.92 1.64
N LEU A 49 25.52 -5.97 0.56
CA LEU A 49 24.45 -6.95 0.36
C LEU A 49 24.95 -8.28 -0.19
N GLY A 50 26.25 -8.42 -0.51
CA GLY A 50 26.84 -9.65 -1.07
C GLY A 50 26.34 -9.97 -2.48
N LEU A 51 25.91 -8.97 -3.25
CA LEU A 51 25.30 -9.20 -4.57
C LEU A 51 26.30 -9.62 -5.63
N PHE A 52 27.59 -9.47 -5.40
CA PHE A 52 28.65 -9.91 -6.29
C PHE A 52 28.98 -11.39 -6.07
N GLU A 53 28.84 -11.88 -4.84
CA GLU A 53 29.04 -13.27 -4.47
C GLU A 53 27.77 -14.10 -4.67
N ASN A 54 26.60 -13.50 -4.41
CA ASN A 54 25.30 -14.17 -4.52
C ASN A 54 24.23 -13.22 -5.03
N ALA A 55 24.11 -13.11 -6.36
CA ALA A 55 23.14 -12.27 -7.03
C ALA A 55 21.73 -12.88 -7.10
N MET A 56 21.56 -14.14 -6.69
CA MET A 56 20.28 -14.84 -6.83
C MET A 56 19.33 -14.54 -5.66
N ALA A 57 18.08 -14.29 -5.96
CA ALA A 57 17.03 -14.17 -4.95
C ALA A 57 16.85 -15.50 -4.18
N HIS A 58 16.53 -15.39 -2.91
CA HIS A 58 16.21 -16.55 -2.08
C HIS A 58 15.06 -17.38 -2.65
N HIS A 59 15.09 -18.69 -2.38
CA HIS A 59 14.05 -19.61 -2.86
C HIS A 59 12.65 -19.19 -2.41
N LYS A 60 11.65 -19.37 -3.30
CA LYS A 60 10.22 -19.06 -3.05
C LYS A 60 9.66 -19.66 -1.74
N ASN A 61 10.20 -20.79 -1.27
CA ASN A 61 9.77 -21.45 -0.05
C ASN A 61 10.17 -20.68 1.23
N SER A 62 11.27 -19.93 1.22
CA SER A 62 11.68 -19.12 2.37
C SER A 62 10.75 -17.93 2.60
N LEU A 63 10.19 -17.37 1.52
CA LEU A 63 9.22 -16.26 1.62
C LEU A 63 7.92 -16.70 2.29
N LYS A 64 7.41 -17.90 1.97
CA LYS A 64 6.19 -18.44 2.61
C LYS A 64 6.36 -18.58 4.14
N THR A 65 7.51 -19.06 4.57
CA THR A 65 7.84 -19.21 6.00
C THR A 65 7.98 -17.86 6.68
N LEU A 66 8.65 -16.91 6.05
CA LEU A 66 8.82 -15.56 6.56
C LEU A 66 7.48 -14.83 6.70
N PHE A 67 6.63 -14.86 5.68
CA PHE A 67 5.32 -14.21 5.74
C PHE A 67 4.43 -14.82 6.83
N GLY A 68 4.47 -16.13 7.02
CA GLY A 68 3.76 -16.80 8.11
C GLY A 68 4.21 -16.32 9.49
N ALA A 69 5.52 -16.23 9.71
CA ALA A 69 6.10 -15.77 10.97
C ALA A 69 5.82 -14.28 11.27
N HIS A 70 5.66 -13.46 10.24
CA HIS A 70 5.50 -12.01 10.38
C HIS A 70 4.04 -11.52 10.45
N LYS A 71 3.05 -12.39 10.28
CA LYS A 71 1.62 -12.00 10.28
C LYS A 71 1.20 -11.27 11.56
N SER A 72 1.64 -11.72 12.73
CA SER A 72 1.33 -11.06 14.00
C SER A 72 1.96 -9.68 14.11
N THR A 73 3.19 -9.54 13.66
CA THR A 73 3.89 -8.25 13.64
C THR A 73 3.21 -7.28 12.67
N ALA A 74 2.82 -7.74 11.48
CA ALA A 74 2.10 -6.93 10.50
C ALA A 74 0.75 -6.45 11.05
N LEU A 75 0.00 -7.33 11.74
CA LEU A 75 -1.25 -6.95 12.40
C LEU A 75 -1.01 -5.89 13.47
N GLN A 76 -0.05 -6.10 14.35
CA GLN A 76 0.30 -5.15 15.40
C GLN A 76 0.71 -3.79 14.83
N MET A 77 1.50 -3.76 13.77
CA MET A 77 1.88 -2.53 13.09
C MET A 77 0.65 -1.82 12.49
N ALA A 78 -0.26 -2.55 11.86
CA ALA A 78 -1.51 -2.00 11.33
C ALA A 78 -2.38 -1.39 12.44
N GLU A 79 -2.58 -2.10 13.54
CA GLU A 79 -3.35 -1.60 14.69
C GLU A 79 -2.73 -0.33 15.29
N GLN A 80 -1.42 -0.28 15.44
CA GLN A 80 -0.70 0.87 15.99
C GLN A 80 -0.63 2.07 15.02
N SER A 81 -0.81 1.84 13.73
CA SER A 81 -0.80 2.90 12.71
C SER A 81 -2.14 3.64 12.59
N ILE A 82 -3.23 3.09 13.13
CA ILE A 82 -4.54 3.70 13.06
C ILE A 82 -4.62 4.87 14.04
N VAL A 83 -4.93 6.06 13.51
CA VAL A 83 -5.04 7.31 14.29
C VAL A 83 -6.50 7.70 14.39
N LEU A 84 -7.01 7.78 15.63
CA LEU A 84 -8.36 8.27 15.91
C LEU A 84 -8.36 9.79 15.96
N LEU A 85 -8.79 10.45 14.88
CA LEU A 85 -8.80 11.90 14.79
C LEU A 85 -9.94 12.55 15.57
N LYS A 86 -11.11 11.89 15.62
CA LYS A 86 -12.30 12.37 16.31
C LYS A 86 -13.19 11.21 16.73
N ASN A 87 -13.71 11.25 17.96
CA ASN A 87 -14.72 10.32 18.43
C ASN A 87 -15.68 11.05 19.38
N GLU A 88 -16.93 11.10 19.03
CA GLU A 88 -18.00 11.71 19.86
C GLU A 88 -18.82 10.62 20.58
N GLY A 89 -18.16 9.57 21.04
CA GLY A 89 -18.77 8.48 21.82
C GLY A 89 -19.40 7.38 20.97
N ILE A 90 -19.11 7.31 19.66
CA ILE A 90 -19.57 6.23 18.78
C ILE A 90 -18.68 5.02 18.89
N LEU A 91 -17.37 5.22 18.99
CA LEU A 91 -16.40 4.14 19.14
C LEU A 91 -16.05 3.89 20.61
N PRO A 92 -15.93 2.63 21.05
CA PRO A 92 -16.18 1.40 20.27
C PRO A 92 -17.66 1.20 19.95
N VAL A 93 -17.96 0.68 18.75
CA VAL A 93 -19.34 0.43 18.33
C VAL A 93 -19.95 -0.72 19.14
N ASP A 94 -20.99 -0.45 19.90
CA ASP A 94 -21.77 -1.48 20.56
C ASP A 94 -22.78 -2.10 19.57
N VAL A 95 -22.39 -3.21 18.94
CA VAL A 95 -23.20 -3.92 17.93
C VAL A 95 -24.58 -4.36 18.49
N SER A 96 -24.73 -4.49 19.79
CA SER A 96 -25.99 -4.91 20.41
C SER A 96 -27.10 -3.87 20.22
N LYS A 97 -26.74 -2.60 20.12
CA LYS A 97 -27.67 -1.47 19.97
C LYS A 97 -28.26 -1.35 18.57
N TYR A 98 -27.70 -2.02 17.57
CA TYR A 98 -28.12 -1.92 16.17
C TYR A 98 -28.82 -3.21 15.74
N LYS A 99 -29.93 -3.06 15.04
CA LYS A 99 -30.66 -4.18 14.42
C LYS A 99 -30.03 -4.56 13.10
N ASN A 100 -29.54 -3.56 12.40
CA ASN A 100 -29.02 -3.67 11.04
C ASN A 100 -27.76 -2.82 10.89
N ILE A 101 -26.73 -3.35 10.26
CA ILE A 101 -25.49 -2.66 9.94
C ILE A 101 -25.23 -2.86 8.46
N LEU A 102 -25.22 -1.76 7.73
CA LEU A 102 -24.92 -1.76 6.30
C LEU A 102 -23.45 -1.41 6.07
N VAL A 103 -22.77 -2.26 5.33
CA VAL A 103 -21.42 -2.00 4.79
C VAL A 103 -21.56 -1.72 3.30
N THR A 104 -21.01 -0.61 2.85
CA THR A 104 -21.11 -0.20 1.46
C THR A 104 -19.91 0.67 1.07
N GLY A 105 -19.76 0.91 -0.21
CA GLY A 105 -18.67 1.67 -0.80
C GLY A 105 -17.71 0.79 -1.63
N PRO A 106 -16.98 1.40 -2.57
CA PRO A 106 -16.17 0.67 -3.55
C PRO A 106 -15.02 -0.15 -2.93
N ASN A 107 -14.50 0.29 -1.79
CA ASN A 107 -13.41 -0.39 -1.09
C ASN A 107 -13.89 -1.29 0.06
N ALA A 108 -15.20 -1.41 0.26
CA ALA A 108 -15.74 -2.19 1.39
C ALA A 108 -15.42 -3.68 1.28
N ASP A 109 -15.47 -4.23 0.06
CA ASP A 109 -15.13 -5.63 -0.24
C ASP A 109 -14.28 -5.72 -1.50
N SER A 110 -13.14 -5.03 -1.51
CA SER A 110 -12.24 -4.94 -2.65
C SER A 110 -10.79 -5.18 -2.25
N ASP A 111 -10.06 -5.89 -3.09
CA ASP A 111 -8.62 -6.12 -2.93
C ASP A 111 -7.81 -4.83 -3.16
N ALA A 112 -8.41 -3.77 -3.71
CA ALA A 112 -7.79 -2.44 -3.84
C ALA A 112 -7.41 -1.80 -2.50
N ILE A 113 -7.88 -2.34 -1.37
CA ILE A 113 -7.45 -1.95 -0.01
C ILE A 113 -5.92 -2.10 0.19
N LEU A 114 -5.25 -2.91 -0.61
CA LEU A 114 -3.80 -3.06 -0.58
C LEU A 114 -3.05 -1.85 -1.16
N GLY A 115 -3.73 -0.97 -1.88
CA GLY A 115 -3.18 0.21 -2.53
C GLY A 115 -2.75 -0.01 -3.98
N ASP A 116 -2.62 1.10 -4.72
CA ASP A 116 -2.43 1.10 -6.19
C ASP A 116 -1.10 0.48 -6.65
N TRP A 117 -0.09 0.50 -5.80
CA TRP A 117 1.26 -0.03 -6.11
C TRP A 117 1.47 -1.47 -5.68
N THR A 118 0.44 -2.13 -5.23
CA THR A 118 0.52 -3.52 -4.79
C THR A 118 0.30 -4.46 -5.97
N PHE A 119 1.23 -5.40 -6.19
CA PHE A 119 1.00 -6.50 -7.10
C PHE A 119 -0.12 -7.41 -6.59
N ALA A 120 -0.85 -8.04 -7.50
CA ALA A 120 -1.89 -9.00 -7.16
C ALA A 120 -1.38 -10.04 -6.16
N GLN A 121 -2.10 -10.20 -5.07
CA GLN A 121 -1.78 -11.14 -4.00
C GLN A 121 -2.74 -12.33 -4.01
N PRO A 122 -2.31 -13.52 -3.55
CA PRO A 122 -3.23 -14.60 -3.25
C PRO A 122 -4.31 -14.16 -2.25
N LYS A 123 -5.55 -14.58 -2.46
CA LYS A 123 -6.70 -14.16 -1.63
C LYS A 123 -6.51 -14.45 -0.13
N GLU A 124 -5.80 -15.53 0.21
CA GLU A 124 -5.47 -15.89 1.59
C GLU A 124 -4.60 -14.84 2.32
N ASN A 125 -4.00 -13.90 1.58
CA ASN A 125 -3.21 -12.81 2.15
C ASN A 125 -4.00 -11.50 2.31
N ILE A 126 -5.27 -11.49 1.89
CA ILE A 126 -6.12 -10.31 1.87
C ILE A 126 -7.31 -10.54 2.79
N VAL A 127 -7.60 -9.55 3.62
CA VAL A 127 -8.84 -9.47 4.40
C VAL A 127 -9.46 -8.13 4.11
N THR A 128 -10.59 -8.11 3.42
CA THR A 128 -11.32 -6.88 3.12
C THR A 128 -11.98 -6.30 4.38
N VAL A 129 -12.44 -5.05 4.33
CA VAL A 129 -13.16 -4.46 5.46
C VAL A 129 -14.42 -5.27 5.79
N TYR A 130 -15.18 -5.67 4.76
CA TYR A 130 -16.37 -6.49 4.94
C TYR A 130 -16.05 -7.86 5.57
N GLU A 131 -15.05 -8.57 5.06
CA GLU A 131 -14.60 -9.85 5.64
C GLU A 131 -14.10 -9.71 7.08
N GLY A 132 -13.44 -8.60 7.40
CA GLY A 132 -13.03 -8.28 8.78
C GLY A 132 -14.23 -8.11 9.70
N LEU A 133 -15.25 -7.38 9.24
CA LEU A 133 -16.48 -7.15 10.00
C LEU A 133 -17.31 -8.43 10.18
N GLN A 134 -17.33 -9.34 9.19
CA GLN A 134 -18.00 -10.65 9.32
C GLN A 134 -17.46 -11.51 10.46
N LYS A 135 -16.22 -11.27 10.89
CA LYS A 135 -15.62 -12.02 12.02
C LYS A 135 -16.12 -11.57 13.38
N VAL A 136 -16.64 -10.35 13.47
CA VAL A 136 -17.02 -9.72 14.75
C VAL A 136 -18.49 -9.33 14.83
N ILE A 137 -19.19 -9.26 13.71
CA ILE A 137 -20.61 -8.90 13.64
C ILE A 137 -21.42 -10.13 13.21
N PRO A 138 -22.50 -10.49 13.92
CA PRO A 138 -23.38 -11.57 13.51
C PRO A 138 -23.96 -11.38 12.10
N ALA A 139 -23.96 -12.43 11.28
CA ALA A 139 -24.45 -12.38 9.90
C ALA A 139 -25.90 -11.88 9.79
N SER A 140 -26.73 -12.12 10.83
CA SER A 140 -28.11 -11.64 10.88
C SER A 140 -28.26 -10.12 10.99
N LYS A 141 -27.16 -9.42 11.30
CA LYS A 141 -27.14 -7.97 11.45
C LYS A 141 -26.32 -7.26 10.37
N LEU A 142 -25.42 -7.98 9.70
CA LEU A 142 -24.48 -7.41 8.74
C LEU A 142 -25.00 -7.58 7.32
N ASN A 143 -25.19 -6.46 6.63
CA ASN A 143 -25.60 -6.40 5.25
C ASN A 143 -24.51 -5.73 4.41
N PHE A 144 -24.39 -6.16 3.17
CA PHE A 144 -23.46 -5.59 2.20
C PHE A 144 -24.21 -5.16 0.94
N LEU A 145 -23.88 -3.96 0.48
CA LEU A 145 -24.36 -3.46 -0.81
C LEU A 145 -23.18 -2.93 -1.61
N ASN A 146 -22.87 -3.61 -2.72
CA ASN A 146 -21.90 -3.12 -3.68
C ASN A 146 -22.49 -1.94 -4.45
N LEU A 147 -21.83 -0.79 -4.41
CA LEU A 147 -22.19 0.41 -5.19
C LEU A 147 -21.45 0.51 -6.53
N GLY A 148 -20.73 -0.54 -6.92
CA GLY A 148 -19.87 -0.56 -8.10
C GLY A 148 -18.41 -0.26 -7.76
N ASP A 149 -17.53 -0.51 -8.73
CA ASP A 149 -16.08 -0.40 -8.56
C ASP A 149 -15.55 1.01 -8.89
N ASP A 150 -16.36 1.85 -9.52
CA ASP A 150 -15.99 3.21 -9.86
C ASP A 150 -16.46 4.22 -8.80
N VAL A 151 -15.50 4.78 -8.08
CA VAL A 151 -15.75 5.82 -7.06
C VAL A 151 -16.30 7.14 -7.63
N ARG A 152 -16.24 7.33 -8.94
CA ARG A 152 -16.63 8.58 -9.62
C ARG A 152 -18.06 8.56 -10.12
N THR A 153 -18.61 7.36 -10.33
CA THR A 153 -19.96 7.16 -10.88
C THR A 153 -20.72 6.23 -9.97
N VAL A 154 -21.64 6.81 -9.17
CA VAL A 154 -22.53 6.02 -8.32
C VAL A 154 -23.93 6.06 -8.93
N ASP A 155 -24.52 4.88 -9.15
CA ASP A 155 -25.89 4.77 -9.58
C ASP A 155 -26.85 5.30 -8.50
N SER A 156 -27.69 6.27 -8.85
CA SER A 156 -28.65 6.87 -7.93
C SER A 156 -29.63 5.85 -7.34
N THR A 157 -29.99 4.81 -8.09
CA THR A 157 -30.89 3.74 -7.62
C THR A 157 -30.24 2.90 -6.53
N LEU A 158 -28.92 2.70 -6.61
CA LEU A 158 -28.14 2.01 -5.57
C LEU A 158 -28.01 2.86 -4.30
N LEU A 159 -27.93 4.20 -4.44
CA LEU A 159 -27.93 5.11 -3.28
C LEU A 159 -29.27 5.09 -2.55
N GLU A 160 -30.39 5.10 -3.29
CA GLU A 160 -31.73 4.99 -2.71
C GLU A 160 -31.88 3.66 -1.96
N LYS A 161 -31.45 2.56 -2.58
CA LYS A 161 -31.44 1.24 -1.96
C LYS A 161 -30.58 1.19 -0.70
N ALA A 162 -29.41 1.82 -0.71
CA ALA A 162 -28.57 1.93 0.48
C ALA A 162 -29.29 2.66 1.61
N GLY A 163 -29.98 3.77 1.28
CA GLY A 163 -30.79 4.53 2.23
C GLY A 163 -31.95 3.72 2.82
N GLU A 164 -32.57 2.84 2.05
CA GLU A 164 -33.61 1.93 2.54
C GLU A 164 -33.04 0.85 3.44
N MET A 165 -31.90 0.28 3.07
CA MET A 165 -31.24 -0.78 3.86
C MET A 165 -30.64 -0.27 5.17
N ALA A 166 -30.42 1.03 5.31
CA ALA A 166 -29.87 1.65 6.52
C ALA A 166 -30.94 2.03 7.56
N LYS A 167 -32.22 1.92 7.22
CA LYS A 167 -33.37 2.13 8.14
C LYS A 167 -33.66 0.89 8.97
#